data_8f81b107b144d2e82268abdf0d86b95d
#
_entry.id   8f81b107b144d2e82268abdf0d86b95d
#
_cell.length_a   1.000
_cell.length_b   1.000
_cell.length_c   1.000
_cell.angle_alpha   90.00
_cell.angle_beta   90.00
_cell.angle_gamma   90.00
#
_symmetry.space_group_name_H-M   'P 1'
#
loop_
_entity.id
_entity.type
_entity.pdbx_description
1 polymer ?
#
loop_
_entity_poly.entity_id
_entity_poly.type
_entity_poly.pdbx_seq_one_letter_code
_entity_poly.pdbx_strand_id
1 'polypeptide(L)'
;VWVIALVACALAGCGRYGFCAGPGATPDVPDNQARPNVVFVTSMAVPPTFGTDLSGGDKACADAATAGGWPGTFVAWLSSPQKNAIDRLSGSRGWVRPDGVPVVDAPSDLVAGKMFNPINVDENKVTTVVDEPVWTGTDTDGRDSFDCNAWTSTSMNDSGVAGSPGNAYPGYTISGAAFMCQNVASLYCFEVGHTMPVAPTPATSGRTVFLGRPRASTDLSPGALDSICQSDANNNNVSGNFLAAVAYGSTTIASRFTLDAQPWHRIDGTTVTTSAARLFDQGPPTSFINQTADGAYVQGYDDFWSGTSDPYGLPNGSNCSDWSLFASTMSGLTGRASYLGTDRWHVGGNPCDTGLFILCLEQ
;
A
#
# COMPACT_ATOMS: atom_id res chain seq x y z
N VAL A 1 -65.61 -15.43 -21.18
CA VAL A 1 -64.40 -14.88 -21.78
C VAL A 1 -63.58 -14.23 -20.65
N TRP A 2 -62.60 -14.94 -20.16
CA TRP A 2 -61.69 -14.43 -19.14
C TRP A 2 -60.38 -13.98 -19.82
N VAL A 3 -60.00 -12.71 -19.65
CA VAL A 3 -58.75 -12.15 -20.10
C VAL A 3 -57.74 -12.29 -18.99
N ILE A 4 -56.71 -13.13 -19.19
CA ILE A 4 -55.57 -13.26 -18.31
C ILE A 4 -54.57 -12.23 -18.73
N ALA A 5 -54.29 -11.21 -17.90
CA ALA A 5 -53.21 -10.28 -18.05
C ALA A 5 -51.90 -10.90 -17.56
N LEU A 6 -50.99 -11.22 -18.47
CA LEU A 6 -49.59 -11.61 -18.16
C LEU A 6 -48.80 -10.38 -17.73
N VAL A 7 -48.43 -10.29 -16.48
CA VAL A 7 -47.43 -9.35 -15.97
C VAL A 7 -46.05 -9.93 -16.27
N ALA A 8 -45.32 -9.35 -17.20
CA ALA A 8 -43.94 -9.66 -17.46
C ALA A 8 -43.06 -9.02 -16.38
N CYS A 9 -42.51 -9.82 -15.46
CA CYS A 9 -41.41 -9.40 -14.56
C CYS A 9 -40.13 -9.28 -15.37
N ALA A 10 -39.68 -8.06 -15.64
CA ALA A 10 -38.34 -7.80 -16.13
C ALA A 10 -37.34 -8.08 -14.99
N LEU A 11 -36.51 -9.11 -15.12
CA LEU A 11 -35.39 -9.40 -14.24
C LEU A 11 -34.30 -8.34 -14.48
N ALA A 12 -34.30 -7.28 -13.67
CA ALA A 12 -33.14 -6.40 -13.54
C ALA A 12 -32.11 -7.13 -12.66
N GLY A 13 -30.95 -7.40 -13.20
CA GLY A 13 -29.83 -8.01 -12.46
C GLY A 13 -29.37 -7.08 -11.35
N CYS A 14 -29.53 -7.49 -10.11
CA CYS A 14 -28.95 -6.81 -8.95
C CYS A 14 -27.48 -7.15 -8.86
N GLY A 15 -26.61 -6.14 -8.92
CA GLY A 15 -25.20 -6.27 -8.62
C GLY A 15 -24.99 -6.64 -7.14
N ARG A 16 -23.80 -7.08 -6.81
CA ARG A 16 -23.38 -7.71 -5.54
C ARG A 16 -23.62 -6.86 -4.26
N TYR A 17 -24.12 -5.63 -4.39
CA TYR A 17 -24.40 -4.67 -3.29
C TYR A 17 -25.77 -3.97 -3.43
N GLY A 18 -26.78 -4.64 -3.90
CA GLY A 18 -28.18 -4.24 -3.66
C GLY A 18 -28.66 -2.88 -4.23
N PHE A 19 -28.02 -2.29 -5.23
CA PHE A 19 -28.49 -1.06 -5.83
C PHE A 19 -29.38 -1.35 -7.04
N CYS A 20 -30.70 -1.19 -6.88
CA CYS A 20 -31.67 -1.11 -7.96
C CYS A 20 -32.10 0.35 -8.13
N ALA A 21 -31.50 1.07 -9.10
CA ALA A 21 -31.98 2.40 -9.48
C ALA A 21 -33.10 2.26 -10.51
N GLY A 22 -34.31 2.63 -10.15
CA GLY A 22 -35.42 2.87 -11.08
C GLY A 22 -35.33 4.27 -11.67
N PRO A 23 -35.83 4.54 -12.91
CA PRO A 23 -35.80 5.86 -13.52
C PRO A 23 -36.69 6.82 -12.70
N GLY A 24 -36.06 7.80 -12.02
CA GLY A 24 -36.72 8.89 -11.31
C GLY A 24 -36.65 8.87 -9.78
N ALA A 25 -35.93 7.94 -9.16
CA ALA A 25 -35.70 7.98 -7.71
C ALA A 25 -34.46 8.83 -7.42
N THR A 26 -34.64 9.95 -6.71
CA THR A 26 -33.57 10.58 -5.94
C THR A 26 -33.07 9.55 -4.92
N PRO A 27 -31.74 9.44 -4.72
CA PRO A 27 -31.19 8.47 -3.80
C PRO A 27 -31.34 8.94 -2.34
N ASP A 28 -32.56 8.87 -1.81
CA ASP A 28 -32.78 8.80 -0.36
C ASP A 28 -32.73 7.33 0.08
N VAL A 29 -31.59 6.68 -0.12
CA VAL A 29 -31.27 5.45 0.62
C VAL A 29 -30.83 5.93 2.00
N PRO A 30 -31.53 5.50 3.10
CA PRO A 30 -31.01 5.81 4.42
C PRO A 30 -29.58 5.28 4.52
N ASP A 31 -28.66 6.15 4.85
CA ASP A 31 -27.22 5.88 5.04
C ASP A 31 -26.94 4.92 6.23
N ASN A 32 -27.93 4.15 6.60
CA ASN A 32 -27.92 3.20 7.74
C ASN A 32 -27.75 1.74 7.31
N GLN A 33 -27.21 1.49 6.10
CA GLN A 33 -26.77 0.13 5.76
C GLN A 33 -25.37 -0.08 6.31
N ALA A 34 -25.20 -1.19 7.07
CA ALA A 34 -23.90 -1.65 7.53
C ALA A 34 -23.01 -1.97 6.31
N ARG A 35 -22.17 -1.02 5.91
CA ARG A 35 -21.16 -1.14 4.85
C ARG A 35 -19.82 -0.60 5.33
N PRO A 36 -18.70 -1.02 4.74
CA PRO A 36 -17.44 -0.36 5.00
C PRO A 36 -17.42 1.08 4.49
N ASN A 37 -16.55 1.91 5.08
CA ASN A 37 -16.23 3.22 4.55
C ASN A 37 -15.42 3.07 3.25
N VAL A 38 -15.48 4.09 2.39
CA VAL A 38 -14.66 4.17 1.19
C VAL A 38 -13.45 5.05 1.45
N VAL A 39 -12.30 4.69 0.88
CA VAL A 39 -11.08 5.50 0.85
C VAL A 39 -10.51 5.52 -0.55
N PHE A 40 -10.10 6.71 -1.02
CA PHE A 40 -9.48 6.89 -2.33
C PHE A 40 -8.42 7.99 -2.31
N VAL A 41 -7.60 8.05 -3.35
CA VAL A 41 -6.74 9.19 -3.66
C VAL A 41 -7.42 10.02 -4.74
N THR A 42 -7.42 11.36 -4.66
CA THR A 42 -8.09 12.20 -5.66
C THR A 42 -7.41 12.11 -7.02
N SER A 43 -8.22 12.04 -8.09
CA SER A 43 -7.72 12.08 -9.48
C SER A 43 -7.14 13.45 -9.86
N MET A 44 -7.51 14.50 -9.14
CA MET A 44 -7.02 15.87 -9.35
C MET A 44 -6.09 16.30 -8.21
N ALA A 45 -4.93 16.82 -8.60
CA ALA A 45 -4.01 17.47 -7.68
C ALA A 45 -4.46 18.90 -7.38
N VAL A 46 -4.29 19.35 -6.13
CA VAL A 46 -4.73 20.64 -5.61
C VAL A 46 -3.58 21.38 -4.91
N PRO A 47 -3.60 22.74 -4.90
CA PRO A 47 -2.63 23.51 -4.13
C PRO A 47 -2.89 23.34 -2.62
N PRO A 48 -1.87 23.54 -1.75
CA PRO A 48 -1.98 23.33 -0.31
C PRO A 48 -2.64 24.51 0.43
N THR A 49 -3.84 24.91 -0.01
CA THR A 49 -4.61 26.05 0.55
C THR A 49 -5.88 25.56 1.25
N PHE A 50 -5.71 24.67 2.23
CA PHE A 50 -6.82 23.99 2.89
C PHE A 50 -7.37 24.74 4.09
N GLY A 51 -6.63 25.78 4.57
CA GLY A 51 -6.95 26.52 5.79
C GLY A 51 -6.57 25.76 7.07
N THR A 52 -6.42 26.50 8.15
CA THR A 52 -5.99 25.95 9.45
C THR A 52 -6.96 24.93 10.04
N ASP A 53 -8.24 25.03 9.67
CA ASP A 53 -9.31 24.11 10.08
C ASP A 53 -9.47 22.89 9.14
N LEU A 54 -8.69 22.82 8.06
CA LEU A 54 -8.67 21.78 7.04
C LEU A 54 -9.96 21.67 6.20
N SER A 55 -10.88 22.64 6.32
CA SER A 55 -12.17 22.61 5.61
C SER A 55 -12.02 22.64 4.08
N GLY A 56 -10.96 23.27 3.57
CA GLY A 56 -10.65 23.25 2.12
C GLY A 56 -10.27 21.88 1.62
N GLY A 57 -9.52 21.09 2.39
CA GLY A 57 -9.18 19.71 2.07
C GLY A 57 -10.41 18.79 2.10
N ASP A 58 -11.27 18.95 3.13
CA ASP A 58 -12.52 18.20 3.25
C ASP A 58 -13.47 18.51 2.09
N LYS A 59 -13.53 19.79 1.71
CA LYS A 59 -14.32 20.19 0.54
C LYS A 59 -13.79 19.55 -0.75
N ALA A 60 -12.50 19.53 -0.96
CA ALA A 60 -11.91 18.87 -2.13
C ALA A 60 -12.24 17.37 -2.17
N CYS A 61 -12.20 16.70 -1.01
CA CYS A 61 -12.61 15.30 -0.88
C CYS A 61 -14.11 15.09 -1.15
N ALA A 62 -14.97 15.98 -0.65
CA ALA A 62 -16.42 15.91 -0.90
C ALA A 62 -16.76 16.15 -2.37
N ASP A 63 -16.07 17.10 -3.01
CA ASP A 63 -16.25 17.39 -4.44
C ASP A 63 -15.83 16.17 -5.31
N ALA A 64 -14.67 15.55 -5.01
CA ALA A 64 -14.20 14.36 -5.68
C ALA A 64 -15.14 13.16 -5.44
N ALA A 65 -15.57 12.93 -4.21
CA ALA A 65 -16.56 11.90 -3.90
C ALA A 65 -17.86 12.07 -4.67
N THR A 66 -18.36 13.30 -4.75
CA THR A 66 -19.58 13.63 -5.53
C THR A 66 -19.37 13.34 -7.02
N ALA A 67 -18.23 13.71 -7.60
CA ALA A 67 -17.88 13.44 -8.99
C ALA A 67 -17.80 11.95 -9.29
N GLY A 68 -17.27 11.14 -8.36
CA GLY A 68 -17.21 9.68 -8.44
C GLY A 68 -18.52 8.97 -8.10
N GLY A 69 -19.55 9.69 -7.65
CA GLY A 69 -20.86 9.13 -7.25
C GLY A 69 -20.82 8.40 -5.89
N TRP A 70 -19.89 8.78 -5.00
CA TRP A 70 -19.77 8.24 -3.66
C TRP A 70 -20.55 9.07 -2.65
N PRO A 71 -21.63 8.52 -2.05
CA PRO A 71 -22.38 9.20 -0.99
C PRO A 71 -21.59 9.13 0.32
N GLY A 72 -21.89 10.04 1.25
CA GLY A 72 -21.30 10.03 2.59
C GLY A 72 -20.49 11.29 2.91
N THR A 73 -19.87 11.30 4.08
CA THR A 73 -19.00 12.39 4.53
C THR A 73 -17.55 11.97 4.39
N PHE A 74 -16.77 12.77 3.67
CA PHE A 74 -15.34 12.49 3.45
C PHE A 74 -14.49 13.55 4.14
N VAL A 75 -13.40 13.10 4.75
CA VAL A 75 -12.36 13.95 5.32
C VAL A 75 -11.03 13.66 4.64
N ALA A 76 -10.23 14.71 4.44
CA ALA A 76 -8.88 14.53 3.92
C ALA A 76 -7.94 14.00 5.02
N TRP A 77 -7.03 13.07 4.71
CA TRP A 77 -5.94 12.67 5.58
C TRP A 77 -4.90 13.78 5.65
N LEU A 78 -5.23 14.82 6.42
CA LEU A 78 -4.42 16.00 6.63
C LEU A 78 -4.31 16.30 8.12
N SER A 79 -3.13 16.72 8.54
CA SER A 79 -2.91 17.32 9.87
C SER A 79 -2.65 18.80 9.78
N SER A 80 -2.94 19.50 10.85
CA SER A 80 -2.58 20.90 11.10
C SER A 80 -2.29 21.07 12.59
N PRO A 81 -1.71 22.21 13.06
CA PRO A 81 -1.44 22.44 14.47
C PRO A 81 -2.66 22.32 15.40
N GLN A 82 -3.88 22.36 14.84
CA GLN A 82 -5.12 22.23 15.60
C GLN A 82 -5.79 20.87 15.48
N LYS A 83 -5.46 20.07 14.46
CA LYS A 83 -6.15 18.80 14.15
C LYS A 83 -5.18 17.78 13.61
N ASN A 84 -5.15 16.59 14.19
CA ASN A 84 -4.37 15.48 13.68
C ASN A 84 -5.20 14.62 12.71
N ALA A 85 -4.60 14.12 11.67
CA ALA A 85 -5.27 13.27 10.67
C ALA A 85 -5.89 12.02 11.32
N ILE A 86 -5.17 11.38 12.25
CA ILE A 86 -5.63 10.15 12.93
C ILE A 86 -6.89 10.41 13.78
N ASP A 87 -6.99 11.56 14.45
CA ASP A 87 -8.11 11.91 15.34
C ASP A 87 -9.38 12.17 14.51
N ARG A 88 -9.24 12.57 13.25
CA ARG A 88 -10.35 12.88 12.34
C ARG A 88 -11.09 11.64 11.85
N LEU A 89 -10.48 10.47 11.96
CA LEU A 89 -11.10 9.18 11.65
C LEU A 89 -11.76 8.51 12.86
N SER A 90 -11.76 9.21 14.02
CA SER A 90 -12.32 8.69 15.28
C SER A 90 -13.80 8.30 15.12
N GLY A 91 -14.18 7.15 15.68
CA GLY A 91 -15.54 6.62 15.59
C GLY A 91 -15.88 5.91 14.27
N SER A 92 -14.95 5.85 13.32
CA SER A 92 -15.10 5.14 12.05
C SER A 92 -14.17 3.94 11.97
N ARG A 93 -14.53 2.93 11.17
CA ARG A 93 -13.78 1.69 11.01
C ARG A 93 -14.08 1.04 9.67
N GLY A 94 -13.08 0.31 9.15
CA GLY A 94 -13.22 -0.50 7.94
C GLY A 94 -13.28 0.32 6.67
N TRP A 95 -12.13 0.43 5.96
CA TRP A 95 -12.05 1.16 4.70
C TRP A 95 -11.71 0.24 3.55
N VAL A 96 -12.44 0.42 2.45
CA VAL A 96 -12.20 -0.24 1.17
C VAL A 96 -11.95 0.82 0.09
N ARG A 97 -11.20 0.46 -0.94
CA ARG A 97 -11.05 1.29 -2.15
C ARG A 97 -12.35 1.31 -2.96
N PRO A 98 -12.50 2.24 -3.93
CA PRO A 98 -13.63 2.29 -4.86
C PRO A 98 -13.87 1.01 -5.66
N ASP A 99 -12.87 0.17 -5.84
CA ASP A 99 -12.97 -1.16 -6.47
C ASP A 99 -13.36 -2.27 -5.49
N GLY A 100 -13.60 -1.94 -4.21
CA GLY A 100 -14.03 -2.85 -3.15
C GLY A 100 -12.91 -3.60 -2.43
N VAL A 101 -11.64 -3.30 -2.75
CA VAL A 101 -10.49 -3.96 -2.12
C VAL A 101 -10.24 -3.39 -0.72
N PRO A 102 -10.12 -4.21 0.34
CA PRO A 102 -9.86 -3.75 1.71
C PRO A 102 -8.50 -3.05 1.82
N VAL A 103 -8.46 -1.92 2.53
CA VAL A 103 -7.25 -1.13 2.77
C VAL A 103 -6.78 -1.24 4.21
N VAL A 104 -7.65 -0.90 5.16
CA VAL A 104 -7.33 -0.84 6.58
C VAL A 104 -8.61 -1.01 7.41
N ASP A 105 -8.49 -1.63 8.58
CA ASP A 105 -9.66 -1.86 9.44
C ASP A 105 -9.86 -0.77 10.49
N ALA A 106 -8.82 -0.34 11.18
CA ALA A 106 -8.92 0.67 12.23
C ALA A 106 -7.97 1.85 11.97
N PRO A 107 -8.29 3.08 12.46
CA PRO A 107 -7.35 4.20 12.33
C PRO A 107 -5.97 3.89 12.91
N SER A 108 -5.91 3.19 14.05
CA SER A 108 -4.65 2.76 14.67
C SER A 108 -3.81 1.82 13.78
N ASP A 109 -4.43 1.09 12.88
CA ASP A 109 -3.73 0.18 11.95
C ASP A 109 -2.90 0.97 10.93
N LEU A 110 -3.34 2.19 10.52
CA LEU A 110 -2.58 3.08 9.64
C LEU A 110 -1.22 3.43 10.23
N VAL A 111 -1.18 3.84 11.49
CA VAL A 111 0.06 4.23 12.19
C VAL A 111 0.83 3.03 12.75
N ALA A 112 0.22 1.86 12.78
CA ALA A 112 0.88 0.59 13.10
C ALA A 112 1.43 -0.15 11.87
N GLY A 113 1.34 0.44 10.67
CA GLY A 113 1.81 -0.19 9.43
C GLY A 113 0.94 -1.34 8.91
N LYS A 114 -0.22 -1.57 9.53
CA LYS A 114 -1.11 -2.68 9.18
C LYS A 114 -2.07 -2.28 8.04
N MET A 115 -1.50 -2.04 6.87
CA MET A 115 -2.25 -1.78 5.66
C MET A 115 -2.37 -3.09 4.84
N PHE A 116 -3.60 -3.44 4.47
CA PHE A 116 -3.86 -4.62 3.64
C PHE A 116 -3.49 -4.37 2.19
N ASN A 117 -3.88 -3.22 1.66
CA ASN A 117 -3.64 -2.82 0.27
C ASN A 117 -3.36 -1.31 0.18
N PRO A 118 -2.73 -0.84 -0.91
CA PRO A 118 -2.43 0.58 -1.12
C PRO A 118 -3.68 1.43 -1.33
N ILE A 119 -3.62 2.73 -0.98
CA ILE A 119 -4.64 3.72 -1.33
C ILE A 119 -4.26 4.32 -2.70
N ASN A 120 -4.34 3.54 -3.75
CA ASN A 120 -3.87 3.91 -5.09
C ASN A 120 -4.97 3.86 -6.17
N VAL A 121 -6.22 3.95 -5.76
CA VAL A 121 -7.38 4.03 -6.68
C VAL A 121 -8.12 5.32 -6.42
N ASP A 122 -8.43 6.05 -7.49
CA ASP A 122 -9.14 7.32 -7.42
C ASP A 122 -10.67 7.14 -7.29
N GLU A 123 -11.38 8.24 -7.13
CA GLU A 123 -12.85 8.26 -7.02
C GLU A 123 -13.55 7.67 -8.25
N ASN A 124 -12.88 7.61 -9.41
CA ASN A 124 -13.41 7.06 -10.67
C ASN A 124 -13.04 5.58 -10.87
N LYS A 125 -12.44 4.92 -9.86
CA LYS A 125 -11.95 3.53 -9.89
C LYS A 125 -10.73 3.33 -10.83
N VAL A 126 -9.97 4.37 -11.09
CA VAL A 126 -8.75 4.31 -11.87
C VAL A 126 -7.55 4.18 -10.93
N THR A 127 -6.63 3.26 -11.25
CA THR A 127 -5.37 3.15 -10.50
C THR A 127 -4.48 4.34 -10.81
N THR A 128 -4.05 5.05 -9.77
CA THR A 128 -3.18 6.22 -9.89
C THR A 128 -1.71 5.82 -10.05
N VAL A 129 -0.88 6.78 -10.46
CA VAL A 129 0.57 6.61 -10.51
C VAL A 129 1.13 6.40 -9.11
N VAL A 130 1.98 5.40 -8.93
CA VAL A 130 2.48 4.99 -7.60
C VAL A 130 3.34 6.06 -6.91
N ASP A 131 3.98 6.95 -7.67
CA ASP A 131 4.83 8.03 -7.16
C ASP A 131 4.15 9.40 -7.16
N GLU A 132 2.84 9.45 -7.41
CA GLU A 132 2.08 10.70 -7.33
C GLU A 132 2.15 11.27 -5.89
N PRO A 133 2.57 12.52 -5.71
CA PRO A 133 2.61 13.10 -4.38
C PRO A 133 1.18 13.32 -3.83
N VAL A 134 1.02 13.07 -2.54
CA VAL A 134 -0.24 13.28 -1.83
C VAL A 134 0.02 14.17 -0.62
N TRP A 135 -0.64 15.32 -0.54
CA TRP A 135 -0.53 16.18 0.64
C TRP A 135 -1.05 15.47 1.88
N THR A 136 -0.28 15.51 2.95
CA THR A 136 -0.66 14.94 4.24
C THR A 136 -0.40 15.89 5.42
N GLY A 137 0.74 16.60 5.43
CA GLY A 137 1.18 17.38 6.59
C GLY A 137 1.24 16.54 7.86
N THR A 138 1.42 15.23 7.73
CA THR A 138 1.18 14.26 8.79
C THR A 138 2.42 13.38 8.96
N ASP A 139 2.90 13.27 10.19
CA ASP A 139 3.98 12.39 10.57
C ASP A 139 3.52 10.92 10.67
N THR A 140 4.46 10.03 10.96
CA THR A 140 4.26 8.59 11.05
C THR A 140 3.26 8.17 12.14
N ASP A 141 3.08 8.97 13.18
CA ASP A 141 2.10 8.73 14.26
C ASP A 141 0.69 9.30 13.96
N GLY A 142 0.47 9.82 12.76
CA GLY A 142 -0.82 10.40 12.36
C GLY A 142 -1.06 11.83 12.83
N ARG A 143 -0.01 12.52 13.34
CA ARG A 143 -0.05 13.84 13.91
C ARG A 143 0.55 14.90 13.01
N ASP A 144 0.36 16.15 13.40
CA ASP A 144 0.86 17.32 12.68
C ASP A 144 2.38 17.31 12.48
N SER A 145 2.76 17.72 11.28
CA SER A 145 4.14 17.87 10.83
C SER A 145 4.25 19.14 9.96
N PHE A 146 5.18 19.21 8.99
CA PHE A 146 5.29 20.36 8.08
C PHE A 146 4.07 20.45 7.17
N ASP A 147 3.37 21.58 7.17
CA ASP A 147 2.04 21.72 6.61
C ASP A 147 1.80 22.99 5.78
N CYS A 148 2.83 23.51 5.10
CA CYS A 148 2.71 24.72 4.29
C CYS A 148 2.16 25.94 5.07
N ASN A 149 2.73 26.20 6.25
CA ASN A 149 2.30 27.28 7.15
C ASN A 149 0.80 27.17 7.51
N ALA A 150 0.45 26.06 8.14
CA ALA A 150 -0.93 25.69 8.48
C ALA A 150 -1.88 25.76 7.26
N TRP A 151 -1.41 25.26 6.13
CA TRP A 151 -2.15 25.18 4.86
C TRP A 151 -2.64 26.52 4.33
N THR A 152 -1.86 27.59 4.54
CA THR A 152 -2.15 28.94 4.06
C THR A 152 -1.13 29.46 3.04
N SER A 153 -0.03 28.72 2.80
CA SER A 153 1.06 29.14 1.92
C SER A 153 1.15 28.34 0.63
N THR A 154 1.40 29.04 -0.46
CA THR A 154 1.81 28.50 -1.76
C THR A 154 3.21 28.96 -2.15
N SER A 155 4.02 29.38 -1.19
CA SER A 155 5.37 29.87 -1.41
C SER A 155 6.35 28.73 -1.70
N MET A 156 7.31 28.96 -2.61
CA MET A 156 8.43 28.05 -2.83
C MET A 156 9.41 27.96 -1.65
N ASN A 157 9.31 28.90 -0.70
CA ASN A 157 10.18 28.92 0.49
C ASN A 157 9.55 28.13 1.66
N ASP A 158 8.29 27.76 1.55
CA ASP A 158 7.59 26.93 2.52
C ASP A 158 7.47 25.50 1.99
N SER A 159 7.37 24.53 2.90
CA SER A 159 7.26 23.12 2.58
C SER A 159 6.21 22.44 3.44
N GLY A 160 5.67 21.36 2.91
CA GLY A 160 4.77 20.46 3.62
C GLY A 160 5.20 19.00 3.44
N VAL A 161 4.67 18.14 4.27
CA VAL A 161 4.84 16.70 4.12
C VAL A 161 3.89 16.17 3.05
N ALA A 162 4.42 15.31 2.20
CA ALA A 162 3.65 14.56 1.22
C ALA A 162 3.95 13.06 1.35
N GLY A 163 2.91 12.24 1.19
CA GLY A 163 3.00 10.80 1.04
C GLY A 163 2.98 10.36 -0.42
N SER A 164 2.91 9.05 -0.65
CA SER A 164 2.82 8.43 -1.97
C SER A 164 1.88 7.23 -1.94
N PRO A 165 0.93 7.11 -2.90
CA PRO A 165 -0.03 6.01 -2.95
C PRO A 165 0.59 4.65 -3.25
N GLY A 166 1.84 4.62 -3.73
CA GLY A 166 2.60 3.41 -3.97
C GLY A 166 3.36 2.86 -2.77
N ASN A 167 3.24 3.49 -1.60
CA ASN A 167 3.93 3.07 -0.39
C ASN A 167 2.96 2.58 0.69
N ALA A 168 3.40 1.57 1.47
CA ALA A 168 2.81 1.30 2.78
C ALA A 168 3.39 2.26 3.83
N TYR A 169 3.19 1.95 5.11
CA TYR A 169 3.78 2.70 6.21
C TYR A 169 5.32 2.65 6.18
N PRO A 170 6.04 3.73 6.46
CA PRO A 170 5.50 5.07 6.71
C PRO A 170 5.25 5.88 5.43
N GLY A 171 5.66 5.39 4.27
CA GLY A 171 5.75 6.12 3.01
C GLY A 171 4.41 6.60 2.44
N TYR A 172 3.27 6.00 2.83
CA TYR A 172 1.96 6.49 2.39
C TYR A 172 1.67 7.89 2.96
N THR A 173 2.16 8.22 4.16
CA THR A 173 1.94 9.50 4.81
C THR A 173 3.14 10.44 4.72
N ILE A 174 4.38 9.89 4.75
CA ILE A 174 5.62 10.64 4.61
C ILE A 174 6.60 9.87 3.71
N SER A 175 6.67 10.24 2.44
CA SER A 175 7.42 9.49 1.42
C SER A 175 8.84 9.99 1.15
N GLY A 176 9.32 10.99 1.88
CA GLY A 176 10.68 11.49 1.69
C GLY A 176 10.90 12.92 2.13
N ALA A 177 11.65 13.69 1.33
CA ALA A 177 11.96 15.08 1.63
C ALA A 177 10.72 15.97 1.60
N ALA A 178 10.80 17.12 2.31
CA ALA A 178 9.74 18.13 2.32
C ALA A 178 9.34 18.55 0.90
N PHE A 179 8.04 18.60 0.63
CA PHE A 179 7.49 18.97 -0.66
C PHE A 179 7.15 20.45 -0.68
N MET A 180 7.61 21.19 -1.69
CA MET A 180 7.46 22.65 -1.75
C MET A 180 6.01 23.07 -1.95
N CYS A 181 5.54 24.05 -1.19
CA CYS A 181 4.15 24.49 -1.18
C CYS A 181 3.67 25.19 -2.46
N GLN A 182 4.55 25.56 -3.37
CA GLN A 182 4.19 26.03 -4.71
C GLN A 182 3.63 24.94 -5.63
N ASN A 183 3.83 23.67 -5.27
CA ASN A 183 3.38 22.54 -6.07
C ASN A 183 1.91 22.18 -5.75
N VAL A 184 1.37 21.33 -6.58
CA VAL A 184 0.06 20.69 -6.36
C VAL A 184 0.28 19.21 -6.05
N ALA A 185 -0.60 18.62 -5.27
CA ALA A 185 -0.60 17.17 -5.00
C ALA A 185 -2.04 16.68 -4.79
N SER A 186 -2.24 15.37 -4.91
CA SER A 186 -3.52 14.73 -4.63
C SER A 186 -3.82 14.72 -3.12
N LEU A 187 -5.00 14.25 -2.73
CA LEU A 187 -5.41 14.03 -1.35
C LEU A 187 -5.85 12.59 -1.15
N TYR A 188 -5.59 12.01 0.02
CA TYR A 188 -6.33 10.83 0.47
C TYR A 188 -7.63 11.27 1.13
N CYS A 189 -8.73 10.71 0.65
CA CYS A 189 -10.08 11.02 1.11
C CYS A 189 -10.67 9.80 1.81
N PHE A 190 -10.93 9.92 3.11
CA PHE A 190 -11.49 8.88 3.95
C PHE A 190 -12.96 9.18 4.23
N GLU A 191 -13.85 8.28 3.86
CA GLU A 191 -15.23 8.35 4.32
C GLU A 191 -15.27 8.08 5.82
N VAL A 192 -16.18 8.75 6.52
CA VAL A 192 -16.39 8.58 7.97
C VAL A 192 -17.87 8.32 8.27
N GLY A 193 -18.14 7.69 9.41
CA GLY A 193 -19.51 7.44 9.88
C GLY A 193 -19.92 5.95 9.85
N HIS A 194 -19.18 5.06 9.19
CA HIS A 194 -19.43 3.63 9.21
C HIS A 194 -18.44 2.90 10.12
N THR A 195 -18.89 1.74 10.66
CA THR A 195 -18.11 0.95 11.63
C THR A 195 -18.03 -0.54 11.26
N MET A 196 -18.38 -0.91 10.03
CA MET A 196 -18.26 -2.29 9.56
C MET A 196 -16.79 -2.68 9.41
N PRO A 197 -16.31 -3.73 10.11
CA PRO A 197 -14.93 -4.16 10.00
C PRO A 197 -14.64 -4.74 8.62
N VAL A 198 -13.38 -4.61 8.19
CA VAL A 198 -12.87 -5.22 6.97
C VAL A 198 -11.63 -6.08 7.27
N ALA A 199 -11.43 -7.08 6.44
CA ALA A 199 -10.25 -7.95 6.48
C ALA A 199 -9.83 -8.29 5.04
N PRO A 200 -8.58 -8.68 4.81
CA PRO A 200 -8.16 -9.18 3.51
C PRO A 200 -9.04 -10.36 3.07
N THR A 201 -9.24 -10.47 1.75
CA THR A 201 -9.84 -11.70 1.18
C THR A 201 -8.67 -12.66 0.90
N PRO A 202 -8.55 -13.78 1.65
CA PRO A 202 -7.44 -14.69 1.46
C PRO A 202 -7.44 -15.29 0.06
N ALA A 203 -6.26 -15.37 -0.57
CA ALA A 203 -6.06 -16.10 -1.81
C ALA A 203 -6.40 -17.59 -1.60
N THR A 204 -7.03 -18.19 -2.59
CA THR A 204 -7.42 -19.62 -2.54
C THR A 204 -6.33 -20.55 -3.08
N SER A 205 -5.31 -19.99 -3.74
CA SER A 205 -4.17 -20.70 -4.30
C SER A 205 -3.03 -19.72 -4.56
N GLY A 206 -1.85 -20.21 -4.79
CA GLY A 206 -0.67 -19.42 -5.11
C GLY A 206 0.50 -19.77 -4.21
N ARG A 207 1.57 -19.00 -4.31
CA ARG A 207 2.79 -19.11 -3.52
C ARG A 207 2.85 -18.02 -2.47
N THR A 208 3.43 -18.37 -1.33
CA THR A 208 3.58 -17.46 -0.21
C THR A 208 4.83 -16.60 -0.36
N VAL A 209 4.73 -15.32 0.04
CA VAL A 209 5.84 -14.39 0.15
C VAL A 209 5.79 -13.69 1.51
N PHE A 210 6.96 -13.51 2.13
CA PHE A 210 7.09 -12.78 3.40
C PHE A 210 8.48 -12.18 3.56
N LEU A 211 8.64 -11.31 4.55
CA LEU A 211 9.94 -10.79 4.99
C LEU A 211 10.49 -11.67 6.11
N GLY A 212 11.61 -12.31 5.86
CA GLY A 212 12.42 -12.95 6.90
C GLY A 212 12.98 -11.91 7.86
N ARG A 213 13.16 -12.27 9.12
CA ARG A 213 13.58 -11.34 10.16
C ARG A 213 14.89 -10.63 9.81
N PRO A 214 15.01 -9.32 10.14
CA PRO A 214 16.26 -8.60 9.95
C PRO A 214 17.37 -9.28 10.74
N ARG A 215 18.51 -9.48 10.07
CA ARG A 215 19.70 -10.01 10.74
C ARG A 215 20.93 -9.18 10.37
N ALA A 216 21.63 -8.72 11.36
CA ALA A 216 23.04 -8.41 11.26
C ALA A 216 23.78 -9.77 11.26
N SER A 217 23.95 -10.37 10.10
CA SER A 217 24.61 -11.68 9.99
C SER A 217 26.05 -11.50 9.54
N THR A 218 26.97 -12.26 10.14
CA THR A 218 28.35 -12.38 9.66
C THR A 218 28.45 -13.29 8.42
N ASP A 219 27.37 -13.97 8.06
CA ASP A 219 27.28 -14.83 6.89
C ASP A 219 26.00 -14.47 6.11
N LEU A 220 26.18 -13.80 5.00
CA LEU A 220 25.13 -13.45 4.03
C LEU A 220 25.21 -14.33 2.77
N SER A 221 25.94 -15.43 2.81
CA SER A 221 25.98 -16.35 1.65
C SER A 221 24.56 -16.75 1.23
N PRO A 222 24.31 -16.98 -0.07
CA PRO A 222 22.98 -17.33 -0.53
C PRO A 222 22.35 -18.52 0.20
N GLY A 223 23.14 -19.53 0.54
CA GLY A 223 22.70 -20.70 1.31
C GLY A 223 22.32 -20.36 2.76
N ALA A 224 23.03 -19.40 3.39
CA ALA A 224 22.67 -18.91 4.73
C ALA A 224 21.35 -18.11 4.66
N LEU A 225 21.18 -17.24 3.65
CA LEU A 225 19.95 -16.48 3.44
C LEU A 225 18.74 -17.39 3.16
N ASP A 226 18.92 -18.44 2.35
CA ASP A 226 17.89 -19.47 2.09
C ASP A 226 17.51 -20.20 3.38
N SER A 227 18.52 -20.53 4.21
CA SER A 227 18.28 -21.17 5.50
C SER A 227 17.50 -20.28 6.46
N ILE A 228 17.69 -18.97 6.40
CA ILE A 228 16.89 -18.00 7.16
C ILE A 228 15.43 -18.06 6.72
N CYS A 229 15.16 -17.96 5.42
CA CYS A 229 13.81 -18.03 4.88
C CYS A 229 13.10 -19.33 5.29
N GLN A 230 13.76 -20.47 5.11
CA GLN A 230 13.18 -21.77 5.46
C GLN A 230 12.99 -21.92 6.99
N SER A 231 13.93 -21.43 7.80
CA SER A 231 13.82 -21.48 9.26
C SER A 231 12.66 -20.60 9.77
N ASP A 232 12.51 -19.38 9.22
CA ASP A 232 11.42 -18.49 9.62
C ASP A 232 10.06 -19.07 9.21
N ALA A 233 9.95 -19.68 8.02
CA ALA A 233 8.77 -20.40 7.60
C ALA A 233 8.42 -21.56 8.55
N ASN A 234 9.39 -22.44 8.84
CA ASN A 234 9.19 -23.59 9.71
C ASN A 234 8.79 -23.19 11.15
N ASN A 235 9.42 -22.16 11.71
CA ASN A 235 9.14 -21.67 13.06
C ASN A 235 7.72 -21.08 13.18
N ASN A 236 7.11 -20.67 12.08
CA ASN A 236 5.79 -20.07 12.04
C ASN A 236 4.74 -20.96 11.32
N ASN A 237 5.06 -22.23 11.08
CA ASN A 237 4.18 -23.22 10.45
C ASN A 237 3.72 -22.78 9.03
N VAL A 238 4.54 -22.03 8.32
CA VAL A 238 4.31 -21.69 6.90
C VAL A 238 4.86 -22.84 6.06
N SER A 239 3.98 -23.56 5.37
CA SER A 239 4.33 -24.69 4.54
C SER A 239 4.96 -24.24 3.21
N GLY A 240 5.91 -24.98 2.67
CA GLY A 240 6.57 -24.73 1.40
C GLY A 240 8.09 -24.73 1.50
N ASN A 241 8.76 -24.58 0.35
CA ASN A 241 10.20 -24.40 0.26
C ASN A 241 10.50 -22.94 -0.04
N PHE A 242 11.26 -22.28 0.82
CA PHE A 242 11.51 -20.85 0.72
C PHE A 242 12.97 -20.54 0.42
N LEU A 243 13.17 -19.66 -0.56
CA LEU A 243 14.47 -19.12 -0.94
C LEU A 243 14.51 -17.62 -0.78
N ALA A 244 15.68 -17.08 -0.52
CA ALA A 244 15.91 -15.64 -0.50
C ALA A 244 15.92 -15.06 -1.92
N ALA A 245 15.26 -13.92 -2.12
CA ALA A 245 15.23 -13.22 -3.39
C ALA A 245 16.50 -12.34 -3.56
N VAL A 246 17.65 -12.95 -3.76
CA VAL A 246 18.95 -12.28 -3.91
C VAL A 246 19.67 -12.74 -5.19
N ALA A 247 20.39 -11.79 -5.82
CA ALA A 247 21.26 -12.07 -6.96
C ALA A 247 22.70 -12.34 -6.50
N TYR A 248 23.38 -13.31 -7.09
CA TYR A 248 24.79 -13.64 -6.77
C TYR A 248 25.48 -14.38 -7.92
N GLY A 249 26.78 -14.23 -8.06
CA GLY A 249 27.58 -14.87 -9.10
C GLY A 249 26.98 -14.67 -10.49
N SER A 250 26.61 -15.75 -11.14
CA SER A 250 25.88 -15.76 -12.41
C SER A 250 24.37 -16.03 -12.28
N THR A 251 23.83 -15.93 -11.05
CA THR A 251 22.42 -16.24 -10.74
C THR A 251 21.64 -14.94 -10.55
N THR A 252 20.59 -14.76 -11.36
CA THR A 252 19.63 -13.65 -11.22
C THR A 252 18.56 -14.01 -10.18
N ILE A 253 17.87 -13.04 -9.60
CA ILE A 253 16.77 -13.33 -8.67
C ILE A 253 15.70 -14.18 -9.38
N ALA A 254 15.23 -13.75 -10.55
CA ALA A 254 14.16 -14.41 -11.29
C ALA A 254 14.50 -15.86 -11.65
N SER A 255 15.79 -16.18 -11.94
CA SER A 255 16.21 -17.53 -12.30
C SER A 255 16.12 -18.55 -11.16
N ARG A 256 15.89 -18.10 -9.92
CA ARG A 256 15.76 -18.96 -8.75
C ARG A 256 14.33 -19.50 -8.55
N PHE A 257 13.36 -18.94 -9.27
CA PHE A 257 11.94 -19.22 -9.06
C PHE A 257 11.24 -19.67 -10.33
N THR A 258 10.16 -20.43 -10.19
CA THR A 258 9.30 -20.81 -11.31
C THR A 258 8.35 -19.65 -11.64
N LEU A 259 8.48 -19.11 -12.86
CA LEU A 259 7.70 -17.94 -13.32
C LEU A 259 6.45 -18.38 -14.08
N ASP A 260 5.53 -19.03 -13.41
CA ASP A 260 4.27 -19.52 -13.96
C ASP A 260 3.07 -18.59 -13.68
N ALA A 261 1.86 -19.08 -13.89
CA ALA A 261 0.62 -18.33 -13.68
C ALA A 261 0.14 -18.31 -12.20
N GLN A 262 0.89 -18.92 -11.27
CA GLN A 262 0.50 -18.90 -9.86
C GLN A 262 0.70 -17.49 -9.27
N PRO A 263 -0.28 -16.96 -8.52
CA PRO A 263 -0.13 -15.68 -7.84
C PRO A 263 0.84 -15.78 -6.65
N TRP A 264 1.37 -14.62 -6.21
CA TRP A 264 2.00 -14.48 -4.91
C TRP A 264 1.00 -13.88 -3.92
N HIS A 265 1.00 -14.40 -2.70
CA HIS A 265 0.20 -13.85 -1.60
C HIS A 265 1.02 -13.78 -0.31
N ARG A 266 0.67 -12.83 0.55
CA ARG A 266 1.23 -12.70 1.89
C ARG A 266 0.66 -13.75 2.85
N ILE A 267 1.19 -13.74 4.10
CA ILE A 267 0.73 -14.62 5.19
C ILE A 267 -0.76 -14.43 5.53
N ASP A 268 -1.28 -13.20 5.43
CA ASP A 268 -2.72 -12.90 5.60
C ASP A 268 -3.59 -13.30 4.40
N GLY A 269 -2.99 -13.87 3.38
CA GLY A 269 -3.65 -14.28 2.13
C GLY A 269 -3.85 -13.15 1.12
N THR A 270 -3.46 -11.90 1.40
CA THR A 270 -3.57 -10.80 0.43
C THR A 270 -2.75 -11.09 -0.81
N THR A 271 -3.37 -11.03 -1.98
CA THR A 271 -2.68 -11.21 -3.26
C THR A 271 -1.73 -10.05 -3.54
N VAL A 272 -0.45 -10.36 -3.69
CA VAL A 272 0.61 -9.41 -4.04
C VAL A 272 0.72 -9.25 -5.55
N THR A 273 0.67 -10.34 -6.29
CA THR A 273 0.64 -10.32 -7.76
C THR A 273 -0.25 -11.44 -8.30
N THR A 274 -0.76 -11.26 -9.51
CA THR A 274 -1.68 -12.21 -10.14
C THR A 274 -0.98 -13.39 -10.83
N SER A 275 0.35 -13.34 -10.98
CA SER A 275 1.17 -14.45 -11.46
C SER A 275 2.60 -14.33 -10.93
N ALA A 276 3.37 -15.41 -10.95
CA ALA A 276 4.74 -15.42 -10.44
C ALA A 276 5.64 -14.43 -11.19
N ALA A 277 5.55 -14.36 -12.51
CA ALA A 277 6.34 -13.43 -13.32
C ALA A 277 6.10 -11.95 -12.96
N ARG A 278 4.84 -11.59 -12.62
CA ARG A 278 4.47 -10.19 -12.32
C ARG A 278 5.22 -9.59 -11.14
N LEU A 279 5.72 -10.39 -10.22
CA LEU A 279 6.54 -9.89 -9.12
C LEU A 279 7.89 -9.35 -9.61
N PHE A 280 8.42 -9.92 -10.68
CA PHE A 280 9.73 -9.56 -11.24
C PHE A 280 9.63 -8.56 -12.40
N ASP A 281 8.44 -8.38 -12.97
CA ASP A 281 8.19 -7.42 -14.05
C ASP A 281 8.33 -5.96 -13.56
N GLN A 282 8.52 -5.05 -14.52
CA GLN A 282 8.60 -3.61 -14.25
C GLN A 282 7.26 -2.98 -13.82
N GLY A 283 6.14 -3.68 -14.01
CA GLY A 283 4.82 -3.19 -13.57
C GLY A 283 4.63 -3.26 -12.06
N PRO A 284 3.76 -2.41 -11.47
CA PRO A 284 3.50 -2.45 -10.05
C PRO A 284 2.79 -3.75 -9.65
N PRO A 285 3.15 -4.33 -8.49
CA PRO A 285 2.33 -5.37 -7.87
C PRO A 285 0.97 -4.81 -7.43
N THR A 286 0.04 -5.68 -7.11
CA THR A 286 -1.30 -5.28 -6.66
C THR A 286 -1.32 -4.87 -5.18
N SER A 287 -0.37 -5.38 -4.40
CA SER A 287 -0.22 -5.06 -2.98
C SER A 287 1.23 -5.16 -2.52
N PHE A 288 1.48 -4.76 -1.28
CA PHE A 288 2.79 -4.75 -0.63
C PHE A 288 3.21 -6.14 -0.11
N ILE A 289 4.54 -6.30 0.15
CA ILE A 289 5.08 -7.44 0.89
C ILE A 289 5.55 -6.91 2.27
N ASN A 290 4.62 -6.52 3.11
CA ASN A 290 4.90 -5.85 4.39
C ASN A 290 4.61 -6.74 5.60
N GLN A 291 4.71 -8.07 5.46
CA GLN A 291 4.52 -9.02 6.56
C GLN A 291 5.70 -9.96 6.74
N THR A 292 6.00 -10.28 7.99
CA THR A 292 6.92 -11.33 8.40
C THR A 292 6.24 -12.71 8.42
N ALA A 293 7.01 -13.79 8.56
CA ALA A 293 6.49 -15.16 8.53
C ALA A 293 5.46 -15.47 9.64
N ASP A 294 5.48 -14.76 10.74
CA ASP A 294 4.48 -14.85 11.83
C ASP A 294 3.21 -14.02 11.58
N GLY A 295 3.10 -13.38 10.40
CA GLY A 295 1.98 -12.54 10.01
C GLY A 295 2.02 -11.14 10.61
N ALA A 296 3.07 -10.75 11.33
CA ALA A 296 3.22 -9.40 11.84
C ALA A 296 3.49 -8.41 10.70
N TYR A 297 2.84 -7.24 10.75
CA TYR A 297 3.11 -6.16 9.82
C TYR A 297 4.38 -5.41 10.23
N VAL A 298 5.22 -5.10 9.23
CA VAL A 298 6.47 -4.38 9.47
C VAL A 298 6.16 -2.91 9.75
N GLN A 299 6.70 -2.42 10.86
CA GLN A 299 6.64 -1.00 11.25
C GLN A 299 7.97 -0.34 10.90
N GLY A 300 7.95 0.57 9.95
CA GLY A 300 9.15 1.28 9.50
C GLY A 300 9.57 0.88 8.09
N TYR A 301 10.83 1.17 7.76
CA TYR A 301 11.40 0.78 6.47
C TYR A 301 11.67 -0.71 6.44
N ASP A 302 11.18 -1.35 5.39
CA ASP A 302 11.28 -2.79 5.14
C ASP A 302 12.23 -3.09 3.99
N ASP A 303 13.38 -2.41 4.01
CA ASP A 303 14.42 -2.62 3.03
C ASP A 303 15.00 -4.04 3.16
N PHE A 304 15.20 -4.68 2.02
CA PHE A 304 15.73 -6.03 1.93
C PHE A 304 16.95 -6.10 1.00
N TRP A 305 17.82 -7.07 1.20
CA TRP A 305 18.95 -7.32 0.32
C TRP A 305 18.48 -7.86 -1.03
N SER A 306 18.85 -7.19 -2.14
CA SER A 306 18.55 -7.61 -3.52
C SER A 306 19.80 -8.01 -4.32
N GLY A 307 20.89 -7.24 -4.16
CA GLY A 307 22.14 -7.42 -4.90
C GLY A 307 22.05 -7.01 -6.37
N THR A 308 20.91 -6.53 -6.84
CA THR A 308 20.68 -6.08 -8.20
C THR A 308 19.58 -5.03 -8.23
N SER A 309 19.61 -4.16 -9.25
CA SER A 309 18.52 -3.23 -9.54
C SER A 309 17.45 -3.81 -10.47
N ASP A 310 17.73 -4.96 -11.09
CA ASP A 310 16.83 -5.66 -11.99
C ASP A 310 16.79 -7.15 -11.59
N PRO A 311 15.63 -7.70 -11.21
CA PRO A 311 15.53 -9.10 -10.80
C PRO A 311 15.90 -10.11 -11.90
N TYR A 312 15.90 -9.70 -13.18
CA TYR A 312 16.43 -10.48 -14.31
C TYR A 312 17.90 -10.20 -14.58
N GLY A 313 18.45 -9.15 -13.96
CA GLY A 313 19.86 -8.75 -14.11
C GLY A 313 20.79 -9.53 -13.18
N LEU A 314 22.04 -9.66 -13.61
CA LEU A 314 23.12 -10.16 -12.76
C LEU A 314 23.51 -9.11 -11.70
N PRO A 315 24.16 -9.54 -10.60
CA PRO A 315 24.68 -8.59 -9.62
C PRO A 315 25.68 -7.64 -10.29
N ASN A 316 25.59 -6.37 -9.94
CA ASN A 316 26.41 -5.31 -10.55
C ASN A 316 27.61 -4.89 -9.67
N GLY A 317 28.11 -5.79 -8.83
CA GLY A 317 29.26 -5.57 -7.96
C GLY A 317 28.93 -4.97 -6.58
N SER A 318 27.70 -4.51 -6.34
CA SER A 318 27.24 -4.01 -5.04
C SER A 318 26.37 -5.09 -4.35
N ASN A 319 26.98 -6.22 -4.02
CA ASN A 319 26.37 -7.36 -3.39
C ASN A 319 27.22 -7.95 -2.26
N CYS A 320 27.90 -7.09 -1.50
CA CYS A 320 28.74 -7.48 -0.35
C CYS A 320 29.79 -8.53 -0.74
N SER A 321 30.49 -8.33 -1.88
CA SER A 321 31.46 -9.28 -2.41
C SER A 321 30.86 -10.68 -2.61
N ASP A 322 29.76 -10.73 -3.32
CA ASP A 322 28.95 -11.93 -3.57
C ASP A 322 28.45 -12.57 -2.26
N TRP A 323 28.01 -11.72 -1.33
CA TRP A 323 27.49 -12.04 -0.01
C TRP A 323 28.49 -12.72 0.93
N SER A 324 29.79 -12.66 0.61
CA SER A 324 30.85 -13.27 1.40
C SER A 324 31.51 -12.32 2.43
N LEU A 325 31.17 -11.02 2.39
CA LEU A 325 31.83 -10.01 3.22
C LEU A 325 30.82 -9.25 4.09
N PHE A 326 31.09 -9.26 5.38
CA PHE A 326 30.39 -8.46 6.39
C PHE A 326 31.31 -7.33 6.84
N ALA A 327 31.15 -6.13 6.25
CA ALA A 327 31.96 -4.96 6.58
C ALA A 327 31.22 -3.66 6.25
N SER A 328 31.41 -2.64 7.07
CA SER A 328 30.83 -1.29 6.87
C SER A 328 31.45 -0.53 5.69
N THR A 329 32.59 -0.98 5.17
CA THR A 329 33.30 -0.36 4.03
C THR A 329 32.80 -0.82 2.67
N MET A 330 31.94 -1.81 2.61
CA MET A 330 31.31 -2.32 1.40
C MET A 330 29.79 -2.17 1.51
N SER A 331 29.13 -2.05 0.37
CA SER A 331 27.68 -1.93 0.31
C SER A 331 27.06 -2.98 -0.60
N GLY A 332 25.82 -3.36 -0.27
CA GLY A 332 24.97 -4.16 -1.11
C GLY A 332 23.72 -3.39 -1.55
N LEU A 333 23.22 -3.66 -2.74
CA LEU A 333 21.97 -3.10 -3.22
C LEU A 333 20.77 -3.66 -2.43
N THR A 334 19.81 -2.77 -2.21
CA THR A 334 18.63 -3.06 -1.43
C THR A 334 17.36 -2.67 -2.17
N GLY A 335 16.32 -3.49 -2.05
CA GLY A 335 14.97 -3.17 -2.45
C GLY A 335 14.12 -2.76 -1.26
N ARG A 336 12.86 -2.36 -1.52
CA ARG A 336 11.85 -2.05 -0.50
C ARG A 336 10.56 -2.82 -0.75
N ALA A 337 10.13 -3.59 0.22
CA ALA A 337 9.02 -4.52 0.08
C ALA A 337 7.65 -3.84 0.17
N SER A 338 7.56 -2.71 0.87
CA SER A 338 6.36 -1.87 0.98
C SER A 338 6.19 -0.85 -0.16
N TYR A 339 7.02 -0.91 -1.20
CA TYR A 339 6.99 0.00 -2.33
C TYR A 339 6.53 -0.69 -3.62
N LEU A 340 5.55 -0.10 -4.30
CA LEU A 340 4.97 -0.66 -5.53
C LEU A 340 5.66 -0.18 -6.82
N GLY A 341 6.53 0.83 -6.75
CA GLY A 341 7.20 1.40 -7.91
C GLY A 341 8.16 0.44 -8.60
N THR A 342 8.65 0.85 -9.77
CA THR A 342 9.62 0.07 -10.56
C THR A 342 10.92 -0.15 -9.82
N ASP A 343 11.29 0.82 -8.97
CA ASP A 343 12.53 0.79 -8.19
C ASP A 343 12.44 -0.06 -6.91
N ARG A 344 11.35 -0.82 -6.71
CA ARG A 344 11.18 -1.68 -5.52
C ARG A 344 12.33 -2.66 -5.29
N TRP A 345 13.08 -2.98 -6.33
CA TRP A 345 14.26 -3.84 -6.26
C TRP A 345 15.56 -3.05 -5.99
N HIS A 346 15.51 -1.70 -6.10
CA HIS A 346 16.66 -0.83 -5.90
C HIS A 346 16.27 0.53 -5.35
N VAL A 347 16.15 0.65 -4.05
CA VAL A 347 15.93 1.93 -3.36
C VAL A 347 17.23 2.56 -2.86
N GLY A 348 18.35 1.86 -2.99
CA GLY A 348 19.67 2.34 -2.56
C GLY A 348 20.67 1.24 -2.31
N GLY A 349 21.76 1.59 -1.62
CA GLY A 349 22.75 0.64 -1.11
C GLY A 349 22.98 0.86 0.37
N ASN A 350 23.10 -0.23 1.12
CA ASN A 350 23.39 -0.21 2.55
C ASN A 350 24.74 -0.87 2.86
N PRO A 351 25.47 -0.42 3.91
CA PRO A 351 26.66 -1.12 4.37
C PRO A 351 26.38 -2.59 4.65
N CYS A 352 27.31 -3.47 4.30
CA CYS A 352 27.12 -4.93 4.40
C CYS A 352 27.00 -5.46 5.83
N ASP A 353 27.28 -4.66 6.84
CA ASP A 353 27.06 -4.95 8.27
C ASP A 353 25.72 -4.46 8.79
N THR A 354 24.86 -3.90 7.92
CA THR A 354 23.52 -3.46 8.28
C THR A 354 22.58 -4.66 8.40
N GLY A 355 21.76 -4.70 9.46
CA GLY A 355 20.71 -5.70 9.63
C GLY A 355 19.48 -5.33 8.80
N LEU A 356 19.28 -5.96 7.63
CA LEU A 356 18.13 -5.78 6.78
C LEU A 356 17.28 -7.04 6.68
N PHE A 357 16.04 -6.87 6.21
CA PHE A 357 15.16 -8.00 5.93
C PHE A 357 15.69 -8.88 4.79
N ILE A 358 15.21 -10.09 4.75
CA ILE A 358 15.40 -11.00 3.63
C ILE A 358 14.04 -11.20 2.96
N LEU A 359 13.93 -10.89 1.68
CA LEU A 359 12.70 -11.19 0.95
C LEU A 359 12.65 -12.68 0.65
N CYS A 360 11.71 -13.39 1.26
CA CYS A 360 11.54 -14.84 1.18
C CYS A 360 10.38 -15.19 0.26
N LEU A 361 10.67 -15.97 -0.76
CA LEU A 361 9.69 -16.41 -1.76
C LEU A 361 9.62 -17.93 -1.78
N GLU A 362 8.39 -18.48 -1.85
CA GLU A 362 8.15 -19.92 -2.03
C GLU A 362 8.57 -20.34 -3.45
N GLN A 363 9.24 -21.50 -3.55
CA GLN A 363 9.76 -22.03 -4.82
C GLN A 363 8.70 -22.78 -5.65
#